data_1cfc4e95cd8f216fc93c73d0bd62cc39
#
_entry.id   1cfc4e95cd8f216fc93c73d0bd62cc39
#
_cell.length_a   1.000
_cell.length_b   1.000
_cell.length_c   1.000
_cell.angle_alpha   90.00
_cell.angle_beta   90.00
_cell.angle_gamma   90.00
#
_symmetry.space_group_name_H-M   'P 1'
#
loop_
_entity.id
_entity.type
_entity.pdbx_description
1 polymer ?
#
loop_
_entity_poly.entity_id
_entity_poly.type
_entity_poly.pdbx_seq_one_letter_code
_entity_poly.pdbx_strand_id
1 'polypeptide(L)'
;MNFPFSVRRVLLGGNNITRLDSRSLQTFTTWDDEWDAIAKKITYTKDFNQSADQLREIVKSGLLRFTDLRDNPERFFAAHRKVAEKSPELGPGFWIRFTVQYNLFAGTILGLASDEQLPILDEMQGKGQLGCFALTEKFAGVNSGLVVNTEIEWDQEKKKFILNTPNEGAKKNWISQGFVADKGVVIANLKVDDTIVGPHAFVMDFRTDDGNLVDNVTMDDMGRKTVGNDLDNAWIHFDQVELPQSAMLNRFADINSNGEYVLNVPGIRPFDMIGQRLFTGRVAVAQAALTFRKQLYEKTKLYTDTKKCWVPKVSNSSDLPALSDIPQLIELFDEEMDRYNEMETFLNICEEELSACLKENSMPNIDLIEAIAVAKVKAVEESIEMTFRLKQEVGSYALMEGSGFEQMDFLQCCKFAEGDSRILMLKMARDRLSKYQRKMKKGDDSSSSGTTDDLEDEQCRIIMDTMKAADGAANNVGTYKEMNKLAEMTMERILTQYSGK
;
A
#
# COMPACT_ATOMS: atom_id res chain seq x y z
N MET A 1 28.91 18.04 -16.69
CA MET A 1 29.70 18.43 -15.50
C MET A 1 29.67 17.30 -14.50
N ASN A 2 30.83 16.71 -14.23
CA ASN A 2 30.96 15.55 -13.33
C ASN A 2 30.84 15.99 -11.88
N PHE A 3 29.92 15.42 -11.14
CA PHE A 3 29.95 15.49 -9.67
C PHE A 3 30.61 14.22 -9.13
N PRO A 4 31.66 14.33 -8.29
CA PRO A 4 32.35 13.17 -7.75
C PRO A 4 31.74 12.77 -6.40
N PHE A 5 31.26 11.54 -6.32
CA PHE A 5 31.07 10.89 -5.02
C PHE A 5 32.42 10.52 -4.41
N SER A 6 32.74 11.13 -3.28
CA SER A 6 33.95 10.85 -2.51
C SER A 6 33.70 9.72 -1.53
N VAL A 7 34.16 8.52 -1.86
CA VAL A 7 34.31 7.42 -0.92
C VAL A 7 35.60 7.61 -0.14
N ARG A 8 35.52 7.87 1.15
CA ARG A 8 36.69 7.86 2.06
C ARG A 8 37.18 6.44 2.27
N ARG A 9 38.30 6.11 1.64
CA ARG A 9 39.10 4.90 1.92
C ARG A 9 39.91 5.13 3.20
N VAL A 10 39.66 4.31 4.21
CA VAL A 10 40.60 4.17 5.34
C VAL A 10 41.70 3.18 4.91
N LEU A 11 42.92 3.68 4.76
CA LEU A 11 44.12 2.88 4.56
C LEU A 11 44.64 2.43 5.94
N LEU A 12 44.61 1.15 6.19
CA LEU A 12 45.48 0.53 7.20
C LEU A 12 46.56 -0.26 6.47
N GLY A 13 47.80 0.10 6.73
CA GLY A 13 48.97 -0.51 6.14
C GLY A 13 49.34 -1.86 6.78
N GLY A 14 50.01 -2.69 5.99
CA GLY A 14 50.63 -3.94 6.46
C GLY A 14 50.97 -4.85 5.29
N ASN A 15 52.23 -4.89 4.90
CA ASN A 15 52.83 -5.78 3.90
C ASN A 15 52.54 -7.26 4.20
N ASN A 16 52.04 -7.97 3.19
CA ASN A 16 52.55 -9.32 2.81
C ASN A 16 51.87 -9.74 1.50
N ILE A 17 52.65 -9.69 0.41
CA ILE A 17 52.23 -10.20 -0.90
C ILE A 17 52.48 -11.71 -0.89
N THR A 18 51.46 -12.49 -0.61
CA THR A 18 51.39 -13.89 -1.01
C THR A 18 50.63 -14.00 -2.30
N ARG A 19 51.27 -14.54 -3.36
CA ARG A 19 50.62 -14.87 -4.63
C ARG A 19 49.42 -15.74 -4.36
N LEU A 20 48.20 -15.19 -4.56
CA LEU A 20 46.98 -15.94 -4.63
C LEU A 20 46.81 -16.49 -6.04
N ASP A 21 46.69 -17.80 -6.08
CA ASP A 21 46.46 -18.68 -7.22
C ASP A 21 45.18 -18.22 -7.98
N SER A 22 45.25 -18.18 -9.30
CA SER A 22 44.18 -17.76 -10.21
C SER A 22 43.08 -18.82 -10.38
N ARG A 23 42.49 -19.28 -9.26
CA ARG A 23 41.35 -20.20 -9.28
C ARG A 23 40.22 -19.59 -8.49
N SER A 24 39.11 -19.31 -9.24
CA SER A 24 37.80 -18.89 -8.77
C SER A 24 37.75 -17.52 -8.09
N LEU A 25 37.72 -16.46 -8.87
CA LEU A 25 36.92 -15.29 -8.54
C LEU A 25 35.45 -15.73 -8.60
N GLN A 26 34.90 -16.25 -7.50
CA GLN A 26 33.48 -16.21 -7.26
C GLN A 26 33.13 -14.71 -7.16
N THR A 27 32.56 -14.17 -8.21
CA THR A 27 31.87 -12.89 -8.16
C THR A 27 30.75 -13.06 -7.16
N PHE A 28 30.91 -12.51 -5.95
CA PHE A 28 29.80 -12.38 -5.02
C PHE A 28 28.81 -11.42 -5.68
N THR A 29 27.74 -11.95 -6.24
CA THR A 29 26.60 -11.16 -6.68
C THR A 29 25.98 -10.53 -5.46
N THR A 30 25.72 -9.23 -5.53
CA THR A 30 24.95 -8.54 -4.48
C THR A 30 23.48 -8.94 -4.60
N TRP A 31 22.70 -8.72 -3.55
CA TRP A 31 21.24 -8.89 -3.60
C TRP A 31 20.61 -8.05 -4.73
N ASP A 32 21.14 -6.86 -4.97
CA ASP A 32 20.71 -5.98 -6.08
C ASP A 32 20.96 -6.62 -7.44
N ASP A 33 22.16 -7.21 -7.66
CA ASP A 33 22.50 -7.89 -8.92
C ASP A 33 21.59 -9.09 -9.17
N GLU A 34 21.29 -9.86 -8.13
CA GLU A 34 20.39 -11.02 -8.21
C GLU A 34 18.95 -10.61 -8.52
N TRP A 35 18.48 -9.52 -7.85
CA TRP A 35 17.16 -8.96 -8.12
C TRP A 35 17.06 -8.47 -9.56
N ASP A 36 18.04 -7.71 -10.05
CA ASP A 36 18.07 -7.21 -11.41
C ASP A 36 18.10 -8.35 -12.44
N ALA A 37 18.76 -9.45 -12.13
CA ALA A 37 18.79 -10.64 -13.00
C ALA A 37 17.39 -11.31 -13.11
N ILE A 38 16.62 -11.34 -12.03
CA ILE A 38 15.23 -11.83 -12.05
C ILE A 38 14.32 -10.81 -12.75
N ALA A 39 14.42 -9.53 -12.42
CA ALA A 39 13.60 -8.49 -13.01
C ALA A 39 13.72 -8.42 -14.54
N LYS A 40 14.91 -8.71 -15.09
CA LYS A 40 15.11 -8.79 -16.55
C LYS A 40 14.34 -9.91 -17.24
N LYS A 41 13.92 -10.93 -16.51
CA LYS A 41 13.14 -12.06 -17.06
C LYS A 41 11.63 -11.79 -17.06
N ILE A 42 11.20 -10.77 -16.32
CA ILE A 42 9.79 -10.41 -16.19
C ILE A 42 9.44 -9.45 -17.33
N THR A 43 8.39 -9.77 -18.06
CA THR A 43 7.95 -9.00 -19.22
C THR A 43 6.49 -8.59 -19.08
N TYR A 44 6.13 -7.49 -19.74
CA TYR A 44 4.75 -7.04 -19.79
C TYR A 44 3.82 -8.09 -20.43
N THR A 45 2.67 -8.27 -19.83
CA THR A 45 1.59 -9.09 -20.36
C THR A 45 0.23 -8.47 -20.04
N LYS A 46 -0.76 -8.70 -20.90
CA LYS A 46 -2.17 -8.37 -20.63
C LYS A 46 -2.93 -9.56 -20.03
N ASP A 47 -2.30 -10.72 -19.99
CA ASP A 47 -2.85 -11.94 -19.41
C ASP A 47 -2.48 -12.00 -17.92
N PHE A 48 -3.48 -11.92 -17.07
CA PHE A 48 -3.28 -11.96 -15.62
C PHE A 48 -2.75 -13.33 -15.13
N ASN A 49 -2.99 -14.44 -15.83
CA ASN A 49 -2.41 -15.74 -15.49
C ASN A 49 -0.90 -15.74 -15.72
N GLN A 50 -0.46 -15.25 -16.88
CA GLN A 50 0.97 -15.11 -17.17
C GLN A 50 1.65 -14.14 -16.19
N SER A 51 0.99 -13.04 -15.83
CA SER A 51 1.47 -12.13 -14.80
C SER A 51 1.61 -12.82 -13.43
N ALA A 52 0.65 -13.68 -13.07
CA ALA A 52 0.70 -14.48 -11.85
C ALA A 52 1.87 -15.48 -11.87
N ASP A 53 2.10 -16.15 -12.99
CA ASP A 53 3.21 -17.11 -13.13
C ASP A 53 4.57 -16.42 -12.96
N GLN A 54 4.73 -15.21 -13.48
CA GLN A 54 5.95 -14.42 -13.27
C GLN A 54 6.16 -14.09 -11.77
N LEU A 55 5.09 -13.78 -11.03
CA LEU A 55 5.21 -13.57 -9.59
C LEU A 55 5.57 -14.88 -8.86
N ARG A 56 5.03 -16.03 -9.27
CA ARG A 56 5.39 -17.34 -8.70
C ARG A 56 6.89 -17.60 -8.78
N GLU A 57 7.51 -17.23 -9.89
CA GLU A 57 8.98 -17.37 -10.06
C GLU A 57 9.77 -16.43 -9.11
N ILE A 58 9.29 -15.20 -8.88
CA ILE A 58 9.90 -14.32 -7.87
C ILE A 58 9.75 -14.92 -6.47
N VAL A 59 8.57 -15.41 -6.11
CA VAL A 59 8.32 -16.04 -4.81
C VAL A 59 9.25 -17.23 -4.59
N LYS A 60 9.37 -18.13 -5.57
CA LYS A 60 10.27 -19.29 -5.50
C LYS A 60 11.76 -18.93 -5.37
N SER A 61 12.15 -17.79 -5.93
CA SER A 61 13.56 -17.38 -5.89
C SER A 61 14.07 -17.16 -4.45
N GLY A 62 13.19 -16.82 -3.51
CA GLY A 62 13.55 -16.50 -2.13
C GLY A 62 14.37 -15.22 -1.97
N LEU A 63 14.56 -14.43 -3.03
CA LEU A 63 15.29 -13.15 -2.94
C LEU A 63 14.61 -12.13 -2.02
N LEU A 64 13.29 -12.14 -1.98
CA LEU A 64 12.50 -11.53 -0.93
C LEU A 64 11.76 -12.63 -0.19
N ARG A 65 12.04 -12.80 1.10
CA ARG A 65 11.37 -13.77 1.95
C ARG A 65 10.08 -13.18 2.49
N PHE A 66 9.08 -14.01 2.70
CA PHE A 66 7.82 -13.56 3.33
C PHE A 66 8.05 -13.01 4.74
N THR A 67 9.10 -13.47 5.41
CA THR A 67 9.49 -12.98 6.73
C THR A 67 10.30 -11.68 6.70
N ASP A 68 10.83 -11.23 5.55
CA ASP A 68 11.62 -10.00 5.45
C ASP A 68 10.84 -8.75 5.89
N LEU A 69 9.50 -8.77 5.80
CA LEU A 69 8.68 -7.68 6.33
C LEU A 69 8.95 -7.39 7.82
N ARG A 70 9.31 -8.40 8.61
CA ARG A 70 9.66 -8.30 10.03
C ARG A 70 11.18 -8.33 10.23
N ASP A 71 11.84 -9.29 9.58
CA ASP A 71 13.23 -9.62 9.86
C ASP A 71 14.20 -8.66 9.16
N ASN A 72 13.78 -8.07 8.02
CA ASN A 72 14.57 -7.16 7.20
C ASN A 72 13.66 -6.19 6.40
N PRO A 73 12.92 -5.30 7.10
CA PRO A 73 11.95 -4.42 6.46
C PRO A 73 12.56 -3.50 5.41
N GLU A 74 13.84 -3.12 5.53
CA GLU A 74 14.53 -2.33 4.52
C GLU A 74 14.61 -3.06 3.17
N ARG A 75 14.83 -4.39 3.19
CA ARG A 75 14.80 -5.22 1.99
C ARG A 75 13.40 -5.31 1.40
N PHE A 76 12.39 -5.41 2.25
CA PHE A 76 10.99 -5.39 1.83
C PHE A 76 10.65 -4.10 1.07
N PHE A 77 10.98 -2.93 1.62
CA PHE A 77 10.73 -1.65 0.96
C PHE A 77 11.59 -1.46 -0.30
N ALA A 78 12.86 -1.85 -0.26
CA ALA A 78 13.75 -1.81 -1.43
C ALA A 78 13.19 -2.65 -2.60
N ALA A 79 12.70 -3.86 -2.34
CA ALA A 79 12.06 -4.70 -3.36
C ALA A 79 10.83 -4.04 -3.97
N HIS A 80 9.97 -3.41 -3.16
CA HIS A 80 8.79 -2.68 -3.65
C HIS A 80 9.18 -1.49 -4.54
N ARG A 81 10.23 -0.71 -4.17
CA ARG A 81 10.77 0.36 -5.02
C ARG A 81 11.29 -0.17 -6.35
N LYS A 82 12.09 -1.26 -6.34
CA LYS A 82 12.62 -1.88 -7.56
C LYS A 82 11.50 -2.36 -8.51
N VAL A 83 10.42 -2.95 -7.97
CA VAL A 83 9.25 -3.32 -8.78
C VAL A 83 8.52 -2.07 -9.30
N ALA A 84 8.45 -0.99 -8.52
CA ALA A 84 7.86 0.27 -8.96
C ALA A 84 8.67 0.91 -10.11
N GLU A 85 10.00 0.86 -10.05
CA GLU A 85 10.89 1.30 -11.15
C GLU A 85 10.63 0.54 -12.45
N LYS A 86 10.23 -0.73 -12.36
CA LYS A 86 9.90 -1.59 -13.49
C LYS A 86 8.42 -1.54 -13.91
N SER A 87 7.55 -0.95 -13.10
CA SER A 87 6.11 -0.87 -13.39
C SER A 87 5.78 -0.31 -14.78
N PRO A 88 6.54 0.67 -15.32
CA PRO A 88 6.39 1.10 -16.71
C PRO A 88 6.48 -0.02 -17.74
N GLU A 89 7.30 -1.00 -17.48
CA GLU A 89 7.54 -2.13 -18.38
C GLU A 89 6.66 -3.34 -18.06
N LEU A 90 6.16 -3.45 -16.83
CA LEU A 90 5.44 -4.63 -16.30
C LEU A 90 3.92 -4.49 -16.28
N GLY A 91 3.42 -3.26 -16.39
CA GLY A 91 2.01 -2.94 -16.21
C GLY A 91 1.63 -2.62 -14.76
N PRO A 92 0.57 -1.80 -14.57
CA PRO A 92 0.18 -1.29 -13.26
C PRO A 92 -0.31 -2.37 -12.30
N GLY A 93 -0.85 -3.48 -12.80
CA GLY A 93 -1.38 -4.57 -11.98
C GLY A 93 -0.29 -5.41 -11.33
N PHE A 94 0.90 -5.55 -11.95
CA PHE A 94 1.97 -6.38 -11.41
C PHE A 94 2.49 -5.87 -10.07
N TRP A 95 2.67 -4.56 -9.91
CA TRP A 95 3.08 -3.98 -8.63
C TRP A 95 2.04 -4.23 -7.54
N ILE A 96 0.75 -4.06 -7.86
CA ILE A 96 -0.35 -4.35 -6.92
C ILE A 96 -0.35 -5.84 -6.54
N ARG A 97 -0.18 -6.74 -7.50
CA ARG A 97 -0.04 -8.18 -7.28
C ARG A 97 1.10 -8.50 -6.31
N PHE A 98 2.25 -7.87 -6.51
CA PHE A 98 3.43 -8.02 -5.67
C PHE A 98 3.16 -7.60 -4.22
N THR A 99 2.59 -6.41 -4.02
CA THR A 99 2.27 -5.94 -2.66
C THR A 99 1.16 -6.77 -1.99
N VAL A 100 0.17 -7.26 -2.74
CA VAL A 100 -0.84 -8.19 -2.20
C VAL A 100 -0.18 -9.45 -1.65
N GLN A 101 0.75 -10.03 -2.40
CA GLN A 101 1.45 -11.26 -2.00
C GLN A 101 2.30 -11.05 -0.75
N TYR A 102 3.21 -10.07 -0.77
CA TYR A 102 4.21 -9.91 0.27
C TYR A 102 3.72 -9.10 1.48
N ASN A 103 2.88 -8.08 1.27
CA ASN A 103 2.37 -7.24 2.35
C ASN A 103 1.04 -7.76 2.92
N LEU A 104 -0.02 -7.81 2.09
CA LEU A 104 -1.34 -8.10 2.61
C LEU A 104 -1.50 -9.56 3.01
N PHE A 105 -1.15 -10.50 2.14
CA PHE A 105 -1.32 -11.92 2.42
C PHE A 105 -0.26 -12.43 3.40
N ALA A 106 1.01 -12.47 2.97
CA ALA A 106 2.09 -13.03 3.80
C ALA A 106 2.30 -12.19 5.08
N GLY A 107 2.23 -10.86 4.97
CA GLY A 107 2.35 -9.97 6.13
C GLY A 107 1.24 -10.16 7.16
N THR A 108 0.01 -10.48 6.74
CA THR A 108 -1.08 -10.76 7.69
C THR A 108 -0.82 -12.07 8.43
N ILE A 109 -0.39 -13.12 7.74
CA ILE A 109 0.00 -14.38 8.39
C ILE A 109 1.16 -14.12 9.35
N LEU A 110 2.23 -13.45 8.91
CA LEU A 110 3.38 -13.13 9.75
C LEU A 110 3.03 -12.34 11.02
N GLY A 111 2.02 -11.47 10.95
CA GLY A 111 1.60 -10.64 12.07
C GLY A 111 0.60 -11.29 13.03
N LEU A 112 -0.24 -12.20 12.54
CA LEU A 112 -1.37 -12.74 13.30
C LEU A 112 -1.25 -14.23 13.63
N ALA A 113 -0.35 -14.97 12.98
CA ALA A 113 -0.11 -16.38 13.23
C ALA A 113 0.68 -16.58 14.53
N SER A 114 0.39 -17.67 15.25
CA SER A 114 1.28 -18.18 16.28
C SER A 114 2.55 -18.82 15.66
N ASP A 115 3.55 -19.08 16.49
CA ASP A 115 4.81 -19.66 16.01
C ASP A 115 4.60 -21.05 15.37
N GLU A 116 3.58 -21.81 15.78
CA GLU A 116 3.21 -23.08 15.21
C GLU A 116 2.61 -22.97 13.81
N GLN A 117 2.02 -21.82 13.48
CA GLN A 117 1.39 -21.56 12.20
C GLN A 117 2.35 -20.93 11.15
N LEU A 118 3.42 -20.27 11.61
CA LEU A 118 4.37 -19.57 10.72
C LEU A 118 5.03 -20.44 9.64
N PRO A 119 5.30 -21.75 9.84
CA PRO A 119 5.90 -22.60 8.82
C PRO A 119 5.14 -22.65 7.49
N ILE A 120 3.86 -22.31 7.47
CA ILE A 120 3.06 -22.21 6.24
C ILE A 120 3.70 -21.21 5.23
N LEU A 121 4.34 -20.15 5.72
CA LEU A 121 4.98 -19.15 4.85
C LEU A 121 6.17 -19.74 4.09
N ASP A 122 7.03 -20.53 4.76
CA ASP A 122 8.17 -21.17 4.11
C ASP A 122 7.71 -22.25 3.10
N GLU A 123 6.67 -23.01 3.44
CA GLU A 123 6.08 -24.00 2.54
C GLU A 123 5.54 -23.33 1.27
N MET A 124 4.73 -22.29 1.42
CA MET A 124 4.16 -21.55 0.29
C MET A 124 5.24 -20.90 -0.57
N GLN A 125 6.27 -20.32 0.05
CA GLN A 125 7.38 -19.71 -0.66
C GLN A 125 8.13 -20.75 -1.50
N GLY A 126 8.47 -21.90 -0.93
CA GLY A 126 9.15 -22.98 -1.64
C GLY A 126 8.36 -23.53 -2.84
N LYS A 127 7.04 -23.57 -2.73
CA LYS A 127 6.13 -24.00 -3.81
C LYS A 127 5.82 -22.88 -4.83
N GLY A 128 6.13 -21.61 -4.51
CA GLY A 128 5.72 -20.46 -5.31
C GLY A 128 4.21 -20.25 -5.31
N GLN A 129 3.54 -20.60 -4.23
CA GLN A 129 2.10 -20.42 -4.09
C GLN A 129 1.74 -18.94 -3.91
N LEU A 130 0.64 -18.54 -4.54
CA LEU A 130 0.10 -17.21 -4.43
C LEU A 130 -1.03 -17.16 -3.39
N GLY A 131 -1.10 -16.05 -2.70
CA GLY A 131 -2.14 -15.78 -1.74
C GLY A 131 -2.85 -14.45 -1.99
N CYS A 132 -4.10 -14.33 -1.54
CA CYS A 132 -4.84 -13.09 -1.58
C CYS A 132 -5.34 -12.69 -0.18
N PHE A 133 -5.80 -11.44 -0.07
CA PHE A 133 -6.34 -10.88 1.15
C PHE A 133 -7.81 -10.51 0.95
N ALA A 134 -8.71 -11.38 1.41
CA ALA A 134 -10.14 -11.27 1.18
C ALA A 134 -10.83 -10.47 2.31
N LEU A 135 -10.65 -9.15 2.30
CA LEU A 135 -11.28 -8.22 3.25
C LEU A 135 -12.49 -7.53 2.66
N THR A 136 -12.34 -6.83 1.53
CA THR A 136 -13.34 -5.95 0.95
C THR A 136 -14.60 -6.70 0.54
N GLU A 137 -15.77 -6.16 0.83
CA GLU A 137 -17.07 -6.72 0.51
C GLU A 137 -17.87 -5.84 -0.46
N LYS A 138 -18.87 -6.40 -1.10
CA LYS A 138 -19.65 -5.73 -2.15
C LYS A 138 -20.35 -4.45 -1.69
N PHE A 139 -20.78 -4.37 -0.42
CA PHE A 139 -21.36 -3.16 0.14
C PHE A 139 -20.31 -2.14 0.62
N ALA A 140 -19.03 -2.50 0.66
CA ALA A 140 -17.99 -1.54 0.94
C ALA A 140 -17.83 -0.57 -0.24
N GLY A 141 -17.69 0.72 0.06
CA GLY A 141 -17.51 1.76 -0.95
C GLY A 141 -16.73 2.94 -0.38
N VAL A 142 -16.39 3.89 -1.23
CA VAL A 142 -15.51 5.03 -0.92
C VAL A 142 -15.94 5.83 0.33
N ASN A 143 -17.21 5.89 0.64
CA ASN A 143 -17.73 6.63 1.80
C ASN A 143 -18.31 5.75 2.91
N SER A 144 -18.35 4.43 2.74
CA SER A 144 -18.91 3.51 3.75
C SER A 144 -17.93 3.08 4.82
N GLY A 145 -16.63 3.25 4.56
CA GLY A 145 -15.58 2.73 5.44
C GLY A 145 -15.43 1.21 5.34
N LEU A 146 -14.82 0.63 6.37
CA LEU A 146 -14.65 -0.81 6.46
C LEU A 146 -15.96 -1.49 6.88
N VAL A 147 -16.40 -2.44 6.06
CA VAL A 147 -17.59 -3.25 6.28
C VAL A 147 -17.17 -4.72 6.25
N VAL A 148 -17.51 -5.49 7.28
CA VAL A 148 -17.29 -6.94 7.36
C VAL A 148 -18.59 -7.60 7.77
N ASN A 149 -19.28 -8.24 6.84
CA ASN A 149 -20.52 -8.96 7.03
C ASN A 149 -20.41 -10.46 6.68
N THR A 150 -19.30 -10.88 6.06
CA THR A 150 -18.97 -12.30 5.96
C THR A 150 -18.91 -12.87 7.38
N GLU A 151 -19.56 -13.98 7.62
CA GLU A 151 -19.69 -14.62 8.94
C GLU A 151 -18.88 -15.89 9.02
N ILE A 152 -18.37 -16.19 10.19
CA ILE A 152 -17.75 -17.46 10.51
C ILE A 152 -18.16 -17.86 11.93
N GLU A 153 -18.73 -19.06 12.06
CA GLU A 153 -19.25 -19.57 13.35
C GLU A 153 -18.42 -20.76 13.80
N TRP A 154 -18.11 -20.83 15.09
CA TRP A 154 -17.51 -21.99 15.69
C TRP A 154 -18.58 -23.06 15.98
N ASP A 155 -18.48 -24.22 15.32
CA ASP A 155 -19.32 -25.37 15.58
C ASP A 155 -18.66 -26.27 16.63
N GLN A 156 -19.21 -26.23 17.85
CA GLN A 156 -18.68 -26.96 19.01
C GLN A 156 -18.77 -28.48 18.84
N GLU A 157 -19.77 -29.00 18.12
CA GLU A 157 -19.94 -30.44 17.92
C GLU A 157 -18.93 -30.97 16.90
N LYS A 158 -18.76 -30.25 15.79
CA LYS A 158 -17.82 -30.61 14.72
C LYS A 158 -16.39 -30.23 15.07
N LYS A 159 -16.16 -29.33 16.02
CA LYS A 159 -14.87 -28.67 16.30
C LYS A 159 -14.24 -28.04 15.04
N LYS A 160 -15.05 -27.32 14.30
CA LYS A 160 -14.71 -26.64 13.06
C LYS A 160 -15.33 -25.26 13.00
N PHE A 161 -14.76 -24.40 12.19
CA PHE A 161 -15.40 -23.17 11.78
C PHE A 161 -16.28 -23.39 10.55
N ILE A 162 -17.42 -22.72 10.50
CA ILE A 162 -18.31 -22.69 9.35
C ILE A 162 -18.31 -21.27 8.77
N LEU A 163 -17.67 -21.11 7.63
CA LEU A 163 -17.54 -19.82 6.93
C LEU A 163 -18.71 -19.66 5.95
N ASN A 164 -19.38 -18.52 6.01
CA ASN A 164 -20.58 -18.25 5.21
C ASN A 164 -20.68 -16.80 4.72
N THR A 165 -21.21 -16.63 3.52
CA THR A 165 -21.61 -15.35 2.95
C THR A 165 -23.13 -15.20 3.10
N PRO A 166 -23.65 -14.49 4.13
CA PRO A 166 -25.07 -14.53 4.48
C PRO A 166 -26.00 -13.84 3.47
N ASN A 167 -25.45 -12.95 2.67
CA ASN A 167 -26.21 -12.20 1.65
C ASN A 167 -25.30 -11.67 0.55
N GLU A 168 -25.89 -11.16 -0.52
CA GLU A 168 -25.17 -10.63 -1.69
C GLU A 168 -24.17 -9.50 -1.35
N GLY A 169 -24.49 -8.67 -0.37
CA GLY A 169 -23.62 -7.57 0.05
C GLY A 169 -22.38 -7.97 0.81
N ALA A 170 -22.43 -9.15 1.44
CA ALA A 170 -21.32 -9.75 2.17
C ALA A 170 -20.35 -10.53 1.27
N LYS A 171 -20.64 -10.71 -0.04
CA LYS A 171 -19.66 -11.30 -0.96
C LYS A 171 -18.36 -10.51 -0.91
N LYS A 172 -17.24 -11.23 -0.82
CA LYS A 172 -15.93 -10.60 -1.03
C LYS A 172 -15.86 -10.06 -2.45
N ASN A 173 -15.31 -8.86 -2.61
CA ASN A 173 -15.36 -8.12 -3.86
C ASN A 173 -14.09 -7.28 -4.04
N TRP A 174 -13.64 -7.07 -5.26
CA TRP A 174 -12.37 -6.40 -5.57
C TRP A 174 -11.15 -7.09 -4.93
N ILE A 175 -11.18 -8.43 -4.82
CA ILE A 175 -10.06 -9.16 -4.24
C ILE A 175 -8.97 -9.35 -5.28
N SER A 176 -7.96 -8.49 -5.19
CA SER A 176 -6.78 -8.54 -6.05
C SER A 176 -6.06 -9.88 -5.89
N GLN A 177 -5.68 -10.48 -7.02
CA GLN A 177 -5.06 -11.82 -7.07
C GLN A 177 -5.99 -12.96 -6.60
N GLY A 178 -7.27 -12.67 -6.30
CA GLY A 178 -8.18 -13.65 -5.71
C GLY A 178 -8.52 -14.81 -6.64
N PHE A 179 -8.63 -14.54 -7.95
CA PHE A 179 -9.02 -15.57 -8.92
C PHE A 179 -7.90 -16.58 -9.17
N VAL A 180 -6.64 -16.18 -9.14
CA VAL A 180 -5.47 -17.06 -9.36
C VAL A 180 -4.83 -17.57 -8.08
N ALA A 181 -5.27 -17.09 -6.90
CA ALA A 181 -4.69 -17.46 -5.61
C ALA A 181 -4.89 -18.96 -5.30
N ASP A 182 -3.86 -19.55 -4.71
CA ASP A 182 -3.90 -20.92 -4.16
C ASP A 182 -4.54 -20.90 -2.76
N LYS A 183 -4.23 -19.87 -1.96
CA LYS A 183 -4.75 -19.66 -0.60
C LYS A 183 -5.29 -18.25 -0.41
N GLY A 184 -6.14 -18.09 0.60
CA GLY A 184 -6.62 -16.75 1.01
C GLY A 184 -6.51 -16.52 2.50
N VAL A 185 -6.20 -15.28 2.89
CA VAL A 185 -6.53 -14.76 4.22
C VAL A 185 -7.91 -14.14 4.13
N VAL A 186 -8.90 -14.77 4.75
CA VAL A 186 -10.29 -14.29 4.77
C VAL A 186 -10.57 -13.58 6.08
N ILE A 187 -11.07 -12.35 6.00
CA ILE A 187 -11.53 -11.60 7.16
C ILE A 187 -13.03 -11.80 7.30
N ALA A 188 -13.47 -12.36 8.42
CA ALA A 188 -14.87 -12.63 8.69
C ALA A 188 -15.22 -12.30 10.15
N ASN A 189 -16.48 -11.96 10.42
CA ASN A 189 -17.01 -11.79 11.76
C ASN A 189 -17.13 -13.14 12.44
N LEU A 190 -16.32 -13.36 13.46
CA LEU A 190 -16.38 -14.58 14.27
C LEU A 190 -17.57 -14.54 15.22
N LYS A 191 -18.34 -15.62 15.21
CA LYS A 191 -19.44 -15.89 16.12
C LYS A 191 -19.11 -17.16 16.95
N VAL A 192 -19.25 -17.05 18.27
CA VAL A 192 -19.08 -18.15 19.23
C VAL A 192 -20.24 -18.11 20.19
N ASP A 193 -20.94 -19.23 20.38
CA ASP A 193 -22.14 -19.33 21.26
C ASP A 193 -23.14 -18.18 21.05
N ASP A 194 -23.57 -17.95 19.80
CA ASP A 194 -24.45 -16.85 19.39
C ASP A 194 -23.93 -15.41 19.64
N THR A 195 -22.71 -15.26 20.11
CA THR A 195 -22.09 -13.96 20.34
C THR A 195 -21.12 -13.59 19.23
N ILE A 196 -21.30 -12.43 18.61
CA ILE A 196 -20.35 -11.90 17.62
C ILE A 196 -19.19 -11.26 18.38
N VAL A 197 -17.98 -11.83 18.26
CA VAL A 197 -16.75 -11.31 18.87
C VAL A 197 -15.96 -10.38 17.98
N GLY A 198 -16.39 -10.24 16.72
CA GLY A 198 -15.85 -9.28 15.76
C GLY A 198 -14.97 -9.90 14.66
N PRO A 199 -14.38 -9.05 13.78
CA PRO A 199 -13.59 -9.54 12.66
C PRO A 199 -12.29 -10.23 13.09
N HIS A 200 -12.04 -11.40 12.50
CA HIS A 200 -10.83 -12.21 12.67
C HIS A 200 -10.31 -12.66 11.30
N ALA A 201 -9.05 -13.08 11.26
CA ALA A 201 -8.38 -13.54 10.06
C ALA A 201 -8.26 -15.07 10.05
N PHE A 202 -8.62 -15.67 8.92
CA PHE A 202 -8.59 -17.10 8.69
C PHE A 202 -7.79 -17.41 7.43
N VAL A 203 -6.87 -18.37 7.48
CA VAL A 203 -6.15 -18.86 6.31
C VAL A 203 -6.85 -20.12 5.81
N MET A 204 -7.15 -20.15 4.52
CA MET A 204 -7.74 -21.34 3.88
C MET A 204 -7.18 -21.57 2.48
N ASP A 205 -7.25 -22.80 2.04
CA ASP A 205 -7.02 -23.14 0.66
C ASP A 205 -8.22 -22.69 -0.19
N PHE A 206 -7.94 -22.03 -1.31
CA PHE A 206 -8.96 -21.77 -2.33
C PHE A 206 -8.94 -22.85 -3.41
N ARG A 207 -7.80 -23.55 -3.55
CA ARG A 207 -7.63 -24.58 -4.56
C ARG A 207 -7.07 -25.86 -3.94
N THR A 208 -7.53 -26.96 -4.47
CA THR A 208 -6.97 -28.30 -4.23
C THR A 208 -5.62 -28.43 -4.94
N ASP A 209 -4.87 -29.49 -4.65
CA ASP A 209 -3.60 -29.81 -5.33
C ASP A 209 -3.75 -29.95 -6.85
N ASP A 210 -4.92 -30.31 -7.33
CA ASP A 210 -5.27 -30.40 -8.76
C ASP A 210 -5.64 -29.04 -9.39
N GLY A 211 -5.60 -27.95 -8.61
CA GLY A 211 -5.91 -26.60 -9.06
C GLY A 211 -7.41 -26.25 -9.14
N ASN A 212 -8.30 -27.17 -8.79
CA ASN A 212 -9.74 -26.91 -8.73
C ASN A 212 -10.10 -26.10 -7.48
N LEU A 213 -11.18 -25.33 -7.54
CA LEU A 213 -11.73 -24.68 -6.34
C LEU A 213 -12.13 -25.74 -5.31
N VAL A 214 -11.88 -25.43 -4.03
CA VAL A 214 -12.39 -26.25 -2.93
C VAL A 214 -13.92 -26.20 -2.89
N ASP A 215 -14.52 -27.23 -2.32
CA ASP A 215 -15.99 -27.34 -2.23
C ASP A 215 -16.60 -26.12 -1.51
N ASN A 216 -17.78 -25.74 -1.93
CA ASN A 216 -18.58 -24.65 -1.35
C ASN A 216 -17.96 -23.25 -1.47
N VAL A 217 -16.92 -23.09 -2.25
CA VAL A 217 -16.37 -21.77 -2.65
C VAL A 217 -16.74 -21.54 -4.11
N THR A 218 -17.36 -20.39 -4.36
CA THR A 218 -17.63 -19.91 -5.73
C THR A 218 -16.93 -18.58 -5.92
N MET A 219 -16.17 -18.45 -6.99
CA MET A 219 -15.52 -17.18 -7.35
C MET A 219 -15.43 -17.04 -8.87
N ASP A 220 -15.31 -15.78 -9.29
CA ASP A 220 -15.00 -15.46 -10.68
C ASP A 220 -14.25 -14.14 -10.76
N ASP A 221 -13.58 -13.88 -11.89
CA ASP A 221 -12.98 -12.58 -12.16
C ASP A 221 -14.07 -11.52 -12.37
N MET A 222 -13.86 -10.32 -11.85
CA MET A 222 -14.83 -9.22 -11.99
C MET A 222 -14.96 -8.68 -13.40
N GLY A 223 -14.10 -9.13 -14.31
CA GLY A 223 -14.08 -8.73 -15.69
C GLY A 223 -13.11 -7.60 -15.99
N ARG A 224 -13.17 -7.13 -17.23
CA ARG A 224 -12.20 -6.17 -17.75
C ARG A 224 -12.36 -4.79 -17.10
N LYS A 225 -11.25 -4.25 -16.63
CA LYS A 225 -11.12 -2.92 -16.03
C LYS A 225 -10.63 -1.90 -17.06
N THR A 226 -10.70 -0.64 -16.73
CA THR A 226 -10.10 0.45 -17.53
C THR A 226 -8.58 0.40 -17.51
N VAL A 227 -8.01 -0.13 -16.40
CA VAL A 227 -6.56 -0.18 -16.14
C VAL A 227 -6.22 -1.42 -15.29
N GLY A 228 -4.96 -1.90 -15.34
CA GLY A 228 -4.47 -2.99 -14.50
C GLY A 228 -5.08 -4.36 -14.87
N ASN A 229 -5.29 -4.63 -16.17
CA ASN A 229 -5.84 -5.90 -16.63
C ASN A 229 -4.82 -7.06 -16.60
N ASP A 230 -3.58 -6.77 -16.27
CA ASP A 230 -2.53 -7.72 -15.90
C ASP A 230 -2.69 -8.28 -14.47
N LEU A 231 -3.68 -7.79 -13.73
CA LEU A 231 -4.09 -8.27 -12.39
C LEU A 231 -5.56 -8.70 -12.46
N ASP A 232 -5.87 -9.90 -11.99
CA ASP A 232 -7.24 -10.35 -11.73
C ASP A 232 -7.80 -9.69 -10.46
N ASN A 233 -9.11 -9.47 -10.44
CA ASN A 233 -9.85 -9.08 -9.24
C ASN A 233 -11.06 -10.00 -9.12
N ALA A 234 -11.15 -10.74 -8.03
CA ALA A 234 -12.25 -11.69 -7.83
C ALA A 234 -13.39 -11.12 -6.98
N TRP A 235 -14.59 -11.62 -7.24
CA TRP A 235 -15.61 -11.74 -6.23
C TRP A 235 -15.62 -13.18 -5.71
N ILE A 236 -15.88 -13.37 -4.40
CA ILE A 236 -15.83 -14.68 -3.74
C ILE A 236 -17.07 -14.85 -2.85
N HIS A 237 -17.70 -16.00 -2.96
CA HIS A 237 -18.84 -16.42 -2.15
C HIS A 237 -18.52 -17.72 -1.43
N PHE A 238 -18.84 -17.78 -0.15
CA PHE A 238 -18.68 -18.95 0.71
C PHE A 238 -20.06 -19.48 1.09
N ASP A 239 -20.29 -20.77 0.88
CA ASP A 239 -21.55 -21.46 1.21
C ASP A 239 -21.28 -22.56 2.22
N GLN A 240 -21.33 -22.25 3.52
CA GLN A 240 -21.13 -23.20 4.61
C GLN A 240 -19.79 -23.96 4.51
N VAL A 241 -18.69 -23.24 4.24
CA VAL A 241 -17.36 -23.85 4.10
C VAL A 241 -16.84 -24.26 5.47
N GLU A 242 -16.52 -25.55 5.63
CA GLU A 242 -15.93 -26.07 6.86
C GLU A 242 -14.42 -25.83 6.90
N LEU A 243 -13.93 -25.15 7.94
CA LEU A 243 -12.52 -24.90 8.16
C LEU A 243 -12.06 -25.54 9.49
N PRO A 244 -10.83 -26.11 9.54
CA PRO A 244 -10.27 -26.61 10.79
C PRO A 244 -10.02 -25.47 11.78
N GLN A 245 -9.92 -25.77 13.06
CA GLN A 245 -9.57 -24.77 14.09
C GLN A 245 -8.26 -24.04 13.76
N SER A 246 -7.29 -24.75 13.19
CA SER A 246 -5.98 -24.18 12.79
C SER A 246 -6.07 -23.13 11.66
N ALA A 247 -7.23 -22.96 11.02
CA ALA A 247 -7.43 -21.91 10.02
C ALA A 247 -7.45 -20.51 10.64
N MET A 248 -7.90 -20.36 11.89
CA MET A 248 -7.87 -19.10 12.61
C MET A 248 -6.43 -18.71 12.93
N LEU A 249 -5.99 -17.52 12.52
CA LEU A 249 -4.70 -16.98 12.92
C LEU A 249 -4.77 -16.58 14.40
N ASN A 250 -4.13 -17.36 15.26
CA ASN A 250 -4.46 -17.42 16.68
C ASN A 250 -3.44 -16.77 17.63
N ARG A 251 -2.56 -15.91 17.15
CA ARG A 251 -1.58 -15.22 18.02
C ARG A 251 -2.23 -14.41 19.14
N PHE A 252 -3.30 -13.67 18.84
CA PHE A 252 -3.93 -12.73 19.78
C PHE A 252 -5.23 -13.23 20.39
N ALA A 253 -5.89 -14.20 19.75
CA ALA A 253 -7.11 -14.82 20.24
C ALA A 253 -7.23 -16.25 19.68
N ASP A 254 -7.91 -17.13 20.40
CA ASP A 254 -8.11 -18.51 19.98
C ASP A 254 -9.46 -19.05 20.54
N ILE A 255 -9.83 -20.23 20.07
CA ILE A 255 -10.87 -21.07 20.68
C ILE A 255 -10.17 -22.11 21.53
N ASN A 256 -10.41 -22.11 22.84
CA ASN A 256 -9.78 -23.06 23.74
C ASN A 256 -10.37 -24.48 23.61
N SER A 257 -9.82 -25.47 24.34
CA SER A 257 -10.26 -26.85 24.31
C SER A 257 -11.73 -27.08 24.74
N ASN A 258 -12.31 -26.12 25.45
CA ASN A 258 -13.73 -26.13 25.85
C ASN A 258 -14.64 -25.53 24.77
N GLY A 259 -14.06 -24.96 23.69
CA GLY A 259 -14.79 -24.25 22.64
C GLY A 259 -15.09 -22.78 22.94
N GLU A 260 -14.48 -22.24 24.00
CA GLU A 260 -14.69 -20.83 24.41
C GLU A 260 -13.68 -19.91 23.72
N TYR A 261 -14.14 -18.70 23.32
CA TYR A 261 -13.25 -17.66 22.81
C TYR A 261 -12.39 -17.06 23.90
N VAL A 262 -11.09 -17.01 23.68
CA VAL A 262 -10.10 -16.47 24.62
C VAL A 262 -9.18 -15.47 23.94
N LEU A 263 -8.82 -14.40 24.66
CA LEU A 263 -7.78 -13.46 24.23
C LEU A 263 -6.43 -13.94 24.77
N ASN A 264 -5.49 -14.26 23.88
CA ASN A 264 -4.12 -14.66 24.24
C ASN A 264 -3.28 -13.47 24.69
N VAL A 265 -3.60 -12.26 24.21
CA VAL A 265 -2.93 -11.01 24.59
C VAL A 265 -3.97 -10.00 25.09
N PRO A 266 -4.07 -9.77 26.41
CA PRO A 266 -5.04 -8.84 26.96
C PRO A 266 -4.88 -7.42 26.42
N GLY A 267 -5.99 -6.76 26.09
CA GLY A 267 -6.02 -5.37 25.64
C GLY A 267 -5.70 -5.15 24.15
N ILE A 268 -5.35 -6.19 23.41
CA ILE A 268 -5.15 -6.13 21.96
C ILE A 268 -6.31 -6.84 21.28
N ARG A 269 -7.02 -6.14 20.42
CA ARG A 269 -8.06 -6.75 19.59
C ARG A 269 -7.44 -7.25 18.29
N PRO A 270 -7.75 -8.50 17.84
CA PRO A 270 -7.25 -9.04 16.58
C PRO A 270 -7.47 -8.10 15.40
N PHE A 271 -8.59 -7.41 15.35
CA PHE A 271 -8.92 -6.45 14.29
C PHE A 271 -7.93 -5.27 14.19
N ASP A 272 -7.45 -4.75 15.31
CA ASP A 272 -6.47 -3.66 15.32
C ASP A 272 -5.14 -4.12 14.69
N MET A 273 -4.78 -5.38 14.90
CA MET A 273 -3.57 -5.99 14.32
C MET A 273 -3.71 -6.28 12.82
N ILE A 274 -4.91 -6.60 12.33
CA ILE A 274 -5.19 -6.67 10.89
C ILE A 274 -4.90 -5.33 10.23
N GLY A 275 -5.34 -4.23 10.86
CA GLY A 275 -5.10 -2.86 10.40
C GLY A 275 -3.63 -2.48 10.30
N GLN A 276 -2.76 -3.08 11.13
CA GLN A 276 -1.32 -2.78 11.13
C GLN A 276 -0.65 -3.07 9.78
N ARG A 277 -1.09 -4.09 9.06
CA ARG A 277 -0.53 -4.43 7.73
C ARG A 277 -0.79 -3.36 6.68
N LEU A 278 -1.84 -2.58 6.85
CA LEU A 278 -2.15 -1.47 5.95
C LEU A 278 -1.13 -0.32 6.06
N PHE A 279 -0.43 -0.15 7.20
CA PHE A 279 0.58 0.91 7.34
C PHE A 279 1.78 0.66 6.44
N THR A 280 2.28 -0.57 6.40
CA THR A 280 3.40 -0.97 5.55
C THR A 280 3.07 -0.78 4.06
N GLY A 281 1.89 -1.24 3.65
CA GLY A 281 1.41 -1.06 2.28
C GLY A 281 1.23 0.42 1.90
N ARG A 282 0.78 1.28 2.81
CA ARG A 282 0.66 2.73 2.56
C ARG A 282 2.01 3.39 2.29
N VAL A 283 3.04 3.06 3.07
CA VAL A 283 4.41 3.53 2.81
C VAL A 283 4.89 3.05 1.45
N ALA A 284 4.74 1.75 1.16
CA ALA A 284 5.14 1.17 -0.13
C ALA A 284 4.41 1.83 -1.33
N VAL A 285 3.09 2.07 -1.22
CA VAL A 285 2.30 2.77 -2.27
C VAL A 285 2.79 4.21 -2.47
N ALA A 286 3.06 4.94 -1.39
CA ALA A 286 3.56 6.30 -1.47
C ALA A 286 4.94 6.36 -2.17
N GLN A 287 5.84 5.45 -1.81
CA GLN A 287 7.16 5.31 -2.45
C GLN A 287 7.04 4.95 -3.93
N ALA A 288 6.13 4.03 -4.28
CA ALA A 288 5.88 3.68 -5.67
C ALA A 288 5.38 4.87 -6.49
N ALA A 289 4.50 5.71 -5.92
CA ALA A 289 4.03 6.93 -6.56
C ALA A 289 5.18 7.93 -6.78
N LEU A 290 6.06 8.12 -5.80
CA LEU A 290 7.24 8.99 -5.94
C LEU A 290 8.26 8.43 -6.95
N THR A 291 8.49 7.14 -6.97
CA THR A 291 9.37 6.49 -7.96
C THR A 291 8.87 6.76 -9.37
N PHE A 292 7.57 6.59 -9.62
CA PHE A 292 6.96 6.91 -10.89
C PHE A 292 7.08 8.39 -11.23
N ARG A 293 6.77 9.28 -10.30
CA ARG A 293 6.86 10.74 -10.44
C ARG A 293 8.27 11.16 -10.86
N LYS A 294 9.30 10.63 -10.21
CA LYS A 294 10.70 10.90 -10.52
C LYS A 294 11.07 10.47 -11.95
N GLN A 295 10.70 9.25 -12.33
CA GLN A 295 10.99 8.75 -13.67
C GLN A 295 10.30 9.57 -14.76
N LEU A 296 9.05 9.97 -14.53
CA LEU A 296 8.32 10.83 -15.46
C LEU A 296 8.98 12.21 -15.57
N TYR A 297 9.37 12.81 -14.44
CA TYR A 297 10.09 14.08 -14.42
C TYR A 297 11.38 13.99 -15.22
N GLU A 298 12.23 12.99 -15.00
CA GLU A 298 13.50 12.81 -15.70
C GLU A 298 13.31 12.65 -17.22
N LYS A 299 12.34 11.84 -17.65
CA LYS A 299 11.98 11.68 -19.08
C LYS A 299 11.47 12.98 -19.69
N THR A 300 10.61 13.69 -18.97
CA THR A 300 10.04 14.97 -19.43
C THR A 300 11.14 16.03 -19.56
N LYS A 301 12.03 16.12 -18.57
CA LYS A 301 13.17 17.04 -18.58
C LYS A 301 14.09 16.78 -19.77
N LEU A 302 14.44 15.53 -20.03
CA LEU A 302 15.27 15.14 -21.16
C LEU A 302 14.63 15.52 -22.51
N TYR A 303 13.32 15.31 -22.66
CA TYR A 303 12.60 15.73 -23.84
C TYR A 303 12.62 17.25 -24.01
N THR A 304 12.28 18.00 -22.98
CA THR A 304 12.16 19.45 -23.04
C THR A 304 13.51 20.14 -23.25
N ASP A 305 14.61 19.57 -22.76
CA ASP A 305 15.97 20.08 -22.99
C ASP A 305 16.41 19.95 -24.44
N THR A 306 15.85 18.99 -25.17
CA THR A 306 16.18 18.75 -26.59
C THR A 306 15.19 19.39 -27.57
N LYS A 307 13.94 19.55 -27.16
CA LYS A 307 12.88 20.10 -28.00
C LYS A 307 13.07 21.60 -28.23
N LYS A 308 13.27 22.02 -29.47
CA LYS A 308 13.38 23.44 -29.83
C LYS A 308 12.02 24.10 -30.03
N CYS A 309 11.89 25.32 -29.53
CA CYS A 309 10.71 26.14 -29.65
C CYS A 309 10.91 27.21 -30.72
N TRP A 310 9.93 27.32 -31.65
CA TRP A 310 9.95 28.39 -32.63
C TRP A 310 9.65 29.74 -31.91
N VAL A 311 10.49 30.75 -32.18
CA VAL A 311 10.26 32.12 -31.76
C VAL A 311 10.38 33.08 -32.95
N PRO A 312 9.57 34.16 -33.01
CA PRO A 312 9.65 35.13 -34.07
C PRO A 312 11.04 35.77 -34.19
N LYS A 313 11.47 36.04 -35.43
CA LYS A 313 12.74 36.72 -35.77
C LYS A 313 14.02 35.92 -35.54
N VAL A 314 13.97 34.68 -35.15
CA VAL A 314 15.14 33.78 -35.10
C VAL A 314 15.20 32.98 -36.37
N SER A 315 16.24 33.18 -37.20
CA SER A 315 16.38 32.58 -38.52
C SER A 315 17.08 31.22 -38.50
N ASN A 316 17.98 31.01 -37.53
CA ASN A 316 18.75 29.79 -37.40
C ASN A 316 18.08 28.83 -36.38
N SER A 317 17.89 27.59 -36.79
CA SER A 317 17.33 26.57 -35.90
C SER A 317 18.23 26.24 -34.68
N SER A 318 19.55 26.47 -34.80
CA SER A 318 20.51 26.33 -33.70
C SER A 318 20.29 27.35 -32.57
N ASP A 319 19.76 28.51 -32.93
CA ASP A 319 19.61 29.64 -31.98
C ASP A 319 18.22 29.66 -31.32
N LEU A 320 17.36 28.70 -31.65
CA LEU A 320 16.06 28.54 -31.04
C LEU A 320 16.23 28.02 -29.61
N PRO A 321 15.47 28.58 -28.64
CA PRO A 321 15.51 28.09 -27.24
C PRO A 321 15.01 26.65 -27.12
N ALA A 322 15.47 25.95 -26.11
CA ALA A 322 14.87 24.68 -25.72
C ALA A 322 13.47 24.92 -25.09
N LEU A 323 12.62 23.92 -25.07
CA LEU A 323 11.33 24.01 -24.40
C LEU A 323 11.53 24.24 -22.89
N SER A 324 12.57 23.65 -22.29
CA SER A 324 12.94 23.86 -20.90
C SER A 324 13.47 25.27 -20.57
N ASP A 325 13.78 26.11 -21.58
CA ASP A 325 14.16 27.50 -21.37
C ASP A 325 12.94 28.44 -21.21
N ILE A 326 11.73 27.92 -21.40
CA ILE A 326 10.49 28.69 -21.26
C ILE A 326 10.21 28.95 -19.76
N PRO A 327 9.97 30.21 -19.33
CA PRO A 327 9.89 30.57 -17.91
C PRO A 327 8.92 29.74 -17.09
N GLN A 328 7.69 29.51 -17.59
CA GLN A 328 6.70 28.71 -16.86
C GLN A 328 7.14 27.23 -16.69
N LEU A 329 7.98 26.71 -17.56
CA LEU A 329 8.49 25.35 -17.43
C LEU A 329 9.66 25.27 -16.45
N ILE A 330 10.49 26.32 -16.39
CA ILE A 330 11.53 26.45 -15.37
C ILE A 330 10.88 26.46 -13.98
N GLU A 331 9.90 27.33 -13.77
CA GLU A 331 9.16 27.45 -12.51
C GLU A 331 8.50 26.10 -12.14
N LEU A 332 7.90 25.40 -13.09
CA LEU A 332 7.27 24.11 -12.88
C LEU A 332 8.28 23.03 -12.46
N PHE A 333 9.44 22.99 -13.10
CA PHE A 333 10.48 22.01 -12.76
C PHE A 333 11.12 22.28 -11.41
N ASP A 334 11.34 23.56 -11.05
CA ASP A 334 11.87 23.95 -9.75
C ASP A 334 10.87 23.60 -8.63
N GLU A 335 9.59 23.99 -8.79
CA GLU A 335 8.52 23.63 -7.85
C GLU A 335 8.40 22.11 -7.67
N GLU A 336 8.50 21.36 -8.77
CA GLU A 336 8.41 19.89 -8.75
C GLU A 336 9.53 19.26 -7.94
N MET A 337 10.76 19.72 -8.12
CA MET A 337 11.90 19.18 -7.38
C MET A 337 11.81 19.50 -5.89
N ASP A 338 11.39 20.70 -5.51
CA ASP A 338 11.23 21.08 -4.12
C ASP A 338 10.16 20.21 -3.43
N ARG A 339 8.99 20.08 -4.04
CA ARG A 339 7.91 19.24 -3.51
C ARG A 339 8.27 17.75 -3.48
N TYR A 340 9.01 17.27 -4.50
CA TYR A 340 9.50 15.90 -4.51
C TYR A 340 10.43 15.63 -3.33
N ASN A 341 11.44 16.51 -3.12
CA ASN A 341 12.42 16.35 -2.05
C ASN A 341 11.78 16.43 -0.65
N GLU A 342 10.80 17.32 -0.46
CA GLU A 342 10.04 17.41 0.79
C GLU A 342 9.29 16.10 1.07
N MET A 343 8.57 15.59 0.08
CA MET A 343 7.79 14.35 0.23
C MET A 343 8.69 13.10 0.39
N GLU A 344 9.82 13.03 -0.32
CA GLU A 344 10.80 11.95 -0.16
C GLU A 344 11.38 11.94 1.25
N THR A 345 11.74 13.11 1.80
CA THR A 345 12.23 13.25 3.18
C THR A 345 11.18 12.76 4.18
N PHE A 346 9.95 13.22 4.03
CA PHE A 346 8.84 12.80 4.88
C PHE A 346 8.59 11.29 4.85
N LEU A 347 8.61 10.70 3.65
CA LEU A 347 8.43 9.26 3.49
C LEU A 347 9.58 8.44 4.08
N ASN A 348 10.83 8.91 3.96
CA ASN A 348 11.97 8.24 4.55
C ASN A 348 11.86 8.18 6.09
N ILE A 349 11.42 9.26 6.73
CA ILE A 349 11.15 9.26 8.18
C ILE A 349 10.06 8.23 8.52
N CYS A 350 8.96 8.22 7.76
CA CYS A 350 7.89 7.22 7.98
C CYS A 350 8.37 5.78 7.80
N GLU A 351 9.22 5.50 6.80
CA GLU A 351 9.81 4.16 6.57
C GLU A 351 10.71 3.75 7.72
N GLU A 352 11.61 4.63 8.17
CA GLU A 352 12.58 4.36 9.24
C GLU A 352 11.86 4.06 10.57
N GLU A 353 10.92 4.92 10.98
CA GLU A 353 10.16 4.74 12.22
C GLU A 353 9.28 3.47 12.15
N LEU A 354 8.65 3.21 11.00
CA LEU A 354 7.84 1.99 10.82
C LEU A 354 8.71 0.73 10.80
N SER A 355 9.88 0.77 10.16
CA SER A 355 10.82 -0.35 10.11
C SER A 355 11.32 -0.74 11.51
N ALA A 356 11.56 0.25 12.38
CA ALA A 356 11.89 -0.01 13.79
C ALA A 356 10.73 -0.74 14.51
N CYS A 357 9.50 -0.26 14.35
CA CYS A 357 8.31 -0.93 14.92
C CYS A 357 8.14 -2.38 14.41
N LEU A 358 8.39 -2.63 13.12
CA LEU A 358 8.28 -3.96 12.52
C LEU A 358 9.32 -4.94 13.11
N LYS A 359 10.57 -4.51 13.25
CA LYS A 359 11.65 -5.32 13.86
C LYS A 359 11.39 -5.64 15.33
N GLU A 360 10.87 -4.67 16.07
CA GLU A 360 10.52 -4.84 17.48
C GLU A 360 9.18 -5.54 17.68
N ASN A 361 8.44 -5.78 16.59
CA ASN A 361 7.06 -6.31 16.64
C ASN A 361 6.13 -5.47 17.52
N SER A 362 6.35 -4.15 17.51
CA SER A 362 5.60 -3.15 18.26
C SER A 362 4.59 -2.41 17.40
N MET A 363 3.57 -1.81 18.03
CA MET A 363 2.60 -0.96 17.32
C MET A 363 3.18 0.43 17.10
N PRO A 364 3.04 1.01 15.88
CA PRO A 364 3.32 2.42 15.67
C PRO A 364 2.48 3.30 16.59
N ASN A 365 3.04 4.39 17.05
CA ASN A 365 2.28 5.39 17.80
C ASN A 365 1.26 6.11 16.91
N ILE A 366 0.32 6.84 17.51
CA ILE A 366 -0.78 7.50 16.79
C ILE A 366 -0.24 8.53 15.78
N ASP A 367 0.81 9.25 16.11
CA ASP A 367 1.38 10.30 15.26
C ASP A 367 2.00 9.68 14.00
N LEU A 368 2.72 8.57 14.13
CA LEU A 368 3.26 7.82 12.99
C LEU A 368 2.14 7.23 12.12
N ILE A 369 1.07 6.72 12.72
CA ILE A 369 -0.10 6.21 11.97
C ILE A 369 -0.75 7.34 11.15
N GLU A 370 -0.91 8.51 11.74
CA GLU A 370 -1.44 9.70 11.04
C GLU A 370 -0.47 10.14 9.93
N ALA A 371 0.83 10.23 10.22
CA ALA A 371 1.86 10.60 9.24
C ALA A 371 1.88 9.66 8.02
N ILE A 372 1.84 8.35 8.22
CA ILE A 372 1.79 7.36 7.14
C ILE A 372 0.52 7.53 6.27
N ALA A 373 -0.62 7.82 6.88
CA ALA A 373 -1.85 8.07 6.13
C ALA A 373 -1.74 9.33 5.27
N VAL A 374 -1.17 10.41 5.82
CA VAL A 374 -0.89 11.66 5.10
C VAL A 374 0.08 11.42 3.96
N ALA A 375 1.20 10.74 4.23
CA ALA A 375 2.22 10.44 3.24
C ALA A 375 1.62 9.70 2.03
N LYS A 376 0.78 8.67 2.27
CA LYS A 376 0.12 7.94 1.18
C LYS A 376 -0.80 8.83 0.34
N VAL A 377 -1.65 9.63 0.98
CA VAL A 377 -2.61 10.48 0.25
C VAL A 377 -1.85 11.55 -0.54
N LYS A 378 -0.94 12.28 0.12
CA LYS A 378 -0.19 13.39 -0.50
C LYS A 378 0.71 12.91 -1.63
N ALA A 379 1.54 11.89 -1.42
CA ALA A 379 2.42 11.37 -2.45
C ALA A 379 1.65 10.95 -3.72
N VAL A 380 0.49 10.31 -3.58
CA VAL A 380 -0.31 9.87 -4.73
C VAL A 380 -1.02 11.04 -5.41
N GLU A 381 -1.72 11.89 -4.65
CA GLU A 381 -2.51 12.99 -5.23
C GLU A 381 -1.60 14.03 -5.90
N GLU A 382 -0.48 14.40 -5.27
CA GLU A 382 0.47 15.35 -5.86
C GLU A 382 1.18 14.78 -7.10
N SER A 383 1.48 13.47 -7.12
CA SER A 383 2.04 12.82 -8.31
C SER A 383 1.05 12.82 -9.47
N ILE A 384 -0.25 12.64 -9.21
CA ILE A 384 -1.30 12.75 -10.23
C ILE A 384 -1.39 14.18 -10.75
N GLU A 385 -1.46 15.17 -9.85
CA GLU A 385 -1.53 16.59 -10.23
C GLU A 385 -0.34 17.00 -11.09
N MET A 386 0.88 16.67 -10.65
CA MET A 386 2.10 16.98 -11.36
C MET A 386 2.15 16.34 -12.75
N THR A 387 1.68 15.10 -12.88
CA THR A 387 1.58 14.42 -14.17
C THR A 387 0.69 15.22 -15.14
N PHE A 388 -0.44 15.77 -14.69
CA PHE A 388 -1.29 16.60 -15.53
C PHE A 388 -0.63 17.93 -15.90
N ARG A 389 0.06 18.58 -14.99
CA ARG A 389 0.79 19.84 -15.25
C ARG A 389 1.90 19.64 -16.27
N LEU A 390 2.74 18.62 -16.08
CA LEU A 390 3.81 18.27 -17.04
C LEU A 390 3.22 17.91 -18.42
N LYS A 391 2.12 17.18 -18.46
CA LYS A 391 1.45 16.80 -19.71
C LYS A 391 1.00 18.02 -20.51
N GLN A 392 0.49 19.04 -19.84
CA GLN A 392 0.08 20.29 -20.46
C GLN A 392 1.25 21.01 -21.15
N GLU A 393 2.42 21.03 -20.50
CA GLU A 393 3.59 21.77 -20.97
C GLU A 393 4.32 21.08 -22.14
N VAL A 394 4.21 19.75 -22.26
CA VAL A 394 4.85 19.01 -23.38
C VAL A 394 3.91 18.76 -24.56
N GLY A 395 2.62 19.05 -24.41
CA GLY A 395 1.61 18.92 -25.46
C GLY A 395 1.48 17.51 -26.00
N SER A 396 1.37 17.37 -27.34
CA SER A 396 1.11 16.08 -28.00
C SER A 396 2.22 15.04 -27.82
N TYR A 397 3.42 15.40 -27.40
CA TYR A 397 4.46 14.44 -27.00
C TYR A 397 3.95 13.48 -25.91
N ALA A 398 3.14 13.97 -24.99
CA ALA A 398 2.56 13.15 -23.95
C ALA A 398 1.59 12.03 -24.44
N LEU A 399 1.28 12.00 -25.73
CA LEU A 399 0.47 10.95 -26.35
C LEU A 399 1.33 9.88 -27.06
N MET A 400 2.65 10.07 -27.07
CA MET A 400 3.56 9.11 -27.70
C MET A 400 3.85 7.95 -26.75
N GLU A 401 3.88 6.74 -27.30
CA GLU A 401 4.32 5.55 -26.57
C GLU A 401 5.77 5.74 -26.11
N GLY A 402 6.06 5.36 -24.87
CA GLY A 402 7.36 5.53 -24.24
C GLY A 402 7.63 6.92 -23.67
N SER A 403 6.69 7.88 -23.79
CA SER A 403 6.83 9.19 -23.14
C SER A 403 6.80 9.12 -21.60
N GLY A 404 6.21 8.08 -21.04
CA GLY A 404 5.99 7.87 -19.61
C GLY A 404 4.59 8.29 -19.14
N PHE A 405 3.87 9.12 -19.91
CA PHE A 405 2.52 9.58 -19.55
C PHE A 405 1.44 8.51 -19.66
N GLU A 406 1.67 7.45 -20.44
CA GLU A 406 0.82 6.27 -20.52
C GLU A 406 0.66 5.55 -19.18
N GLN A 407 1.53 5.82 -18.22
CA GLN A 407 1.57 5.16 -16.91
C GLN A 407 0.81 5.88 -15.82
N MET A 408 0.13 6.97 -16.14
CA MET A 408 -0.73 7.65 -15.17
C MET A 408 -1.76 6.70 -14.54
N ASP A 409 -2.13 5.64 -15.26
CA ASP A 409 -3.01 4.57 -14.76
C ASP A 409 -2.45 3.86 -13.53
N PHE A 410 -1.12 3.74 -13.40
CA PHE A 410 -0.47 3.22 -12.20
C PHE A 410 -0.77 4.08 -10.97
N LEU A 411 -0.65 5.40 -11.09
CA LEU A 411 -0.97 6.34 -10.01
C LEU A 411 -2.45 6.25 -9.61
N GLN A 412 -3.34 6.04 -10.58
CA GLN A 412 -4.76 5.87 -10.28
C GLN A 412 -5.02 4.57 -9.51
N CYS A 413 -4.32 3.47 -9.83
CA CYS A 413 -4.37 2.26 -9.01
C CYS A 413 -3.89 2.52 -7.57
N CYS A 414 -2.79 3.26 -7.41
CA CYS A 414 -2.27 3.65 -6.10
C CYS A 414 -3.27 4.45 -5.25
N LYS A 415 -4.18 5.22 -5.89
CA LYS A 415 -5.22 5.98 -5.19
C LYS A 415 -6.15 5.08 -4.38
N PHE A 416 -6.46 3.89 -4.86
CA PHE A 416 -7.38 2.94 -4.24
C PHE A 416 -6.67 1.86 -3.41
N ALA A 417 -5.43 1.51 -3.78
CA ALA A 417 -4.65 0.46 -3.09
C ALA A 417 -4.31 0.85 -1.64
N GLU A 418 -4.26 -0.13 -0.75
CA GLU A 418 -3.88 -0.02 0.69
C GLU A 418 -4.74 0.99 1.48
N GLY A 419 -5.98 1.12 1.05
CA GLY A 419 -6.95 2.07 1.58
C GLY A 419 -7.14 3.27 0.65
N ASP A 420 -8.37 3.41 0.20
CA ASP A 420 -8.80 4.53 -0.64
C ASP A 420 -8.46 5.88 -0.01
N SER A 421 -7.91 6.81 -0.79
CA SER A 421 -7.50 8.14 -0.31
C SER A 421 -8.63 8.89 0.39
N ARG A 422 -9.87 8.82 -0.11
CA ARG A 422 -11.04 9.45 0.53
C ARG A 422 -11.40 8.82 1.87
N ILE A 423 -11.28 7.49 1.98
CA ILE A 423 -11.50 6.79 3.25
C ILE A 423 -10.46 7.22 4.28
N LEU A 424 -9.19 7.35 3.88
CA LEU A 424 -8.12 7.84 4.76
C LEU A 424 -8.35 9.28 5.20
N MET A 425 -8.73 10.17 4.28
CA MET A 425 -9.07 11.57 4.59
C MET A 425 -10.24 11.65 5.59
N LEU A 426 -11.31 10.90 5.39
CA LEU A 426 -12.43 10.86 6.32
C LEU A 426 -12.03 10.33 7.69
N LYS A 427 -11.12 9.34 7.75
CA LYS A 427 -10.58 8.85 9.01
C LYS A 427 -9.79 9.95 9.73
N MET A 428 -8.86 10.62 9.06
CA MET A 428 -8.08 11.72 9.64
C MET A 428 -8.99 12.82 10.19
N ALA A 429 -10.00 13.24 9.43
CA ALA A 429 -10.94 14.25 9.89
C ALA A 429 -11.76 13.79 11.13
N ARG A 430 -12.19 12.53 11.18
CA ARG A 430 -12.90 11.97 12.35
C ARG A 430 -11.99 11.92 13.57
N ASP A 431 -10.74 11.52 13.41
CA ASP A 431 -9.77 11.46 14.50
C ASP A 431 -9.49 12.86 15.03
N ARG A 432 -9.29 13.87 14.15
CA ARG A 432 -9.11 15.27 14.52
C ARG A 432 -10.33 15.85 15.23
N LEU A 433 -11.53 15.61 14.69
CA LEU A 433 -12.79 16.03 15.32
C LEU A 433 -12.96 15.40 16.71
N SER A 434 -12.60 14.15 16.88
CA SER A 434 -12.67 13.46 18.17
C SER A 434 -11.66 14.05 19.18
N LYS A 435 -10.45 14.43 18.73
CA LYS A 435 -9.46 15.13 19.58
C LYS A 435 -10.05 16.49 20.04
N TYR A 436 -10.65 17.25 19.13
CA TYR A 436 -11.31 18.53 19.44
C TYR A 436 -12.46 18.37 20.45
N GLN A 437 -13.36 17.41 20.25
CA GLN A 437 -14.47 17.15 21.17
C GLN A 437 -14.00 16.79 22.60
N ARG A 438 -12.87 16.06 22.71
CA ARG A 438 -12.26 15.74 24.03
C ARG A 438 -11.68 16.99 24.70
N LYS A 439 -11.03 17.90 23.93
CA LYS A 439 -10.51 19.18 24.40
C LYS A 439 -11.65 20.03 24.99
N MET A 440 -12.74 20.19 24.23
CA MET A 440 -13.92 20.93 24.67
C MET A 440 -14.55 20.36 25.96
N LYS A 441 -14.65 19.05 26.10
CA LYS A 441 -15.19 18.38 27.30
C LYS A 441 -14.32 18.62 28.54
N LYS A 442 -13.01 18.83 28.38
CA LYS A 442 -12.07 19.13 29.49
C LYS A 442 -12.06 20.59 29.90
N GLY A 443 -12.79 21.47 29.20
CA GLY A 443 -12.83 22.91 29.48
C GLY A 443 -11.53 23.64 29.16
N ASP A 444 -10.70 23.06 28.28
CA ASP A 444 -9.43 23.62 27.86
C ASP A 444 -9.68 24.58 26.67
N ASP A 445 -10.19 25.75 26.99
CA ASP A 445 -10.57 26.80 26.04
C ASP A 445 -9.37 27.76 25.77
N SER A 446 -8.14 27.25 25.89
CA SER A 446 -6.93 28.02 25.56
C SER A 446 -6.89 28.27 24.05
N SER A 447 -7.59 29.30 23.61
CA SER A 447 -7.42 29.89 22.27
C SER A 447 -6.06 30.60 22.20
N SER A 448 -5.04 29.89 21.73
CA SER A 448 -3.83 30.51 21.26
C SER A 448 -4.13 31.13 19.90
N SER A 449 -4.10 32.45 19.80
CA SER A 449 -4.52 33.20 18.62
C SER A 449 -3.58 32.96 17.44
N GLY A 450 -4.12 32.52 16.29
CA GLY A 450 -3.49 32.64 14.98
C GLY A 450 -2.67 31.46 14.49
N THR A 451 -2.84 30.27 15.07
CA THR A 451 -2.14 29.04 14.62
C THR A 451 -3.01 28.20 13.65
N THR A 452 -2.38 27.31 12.89
CA THR A 452 -3.08 26.31 12.05
C THR A 452 -4.07 25.47 12.84
N ASP A 453 -3.81 25.23 14.14
CA ASP A 453 -4.72 24.53 15.06
C ASP A 453 -6.03 25.31 15.27
N ASP A 454 -5.99 26.64 15.29
CA ASP A 454 -7.21 27.45 15.45
C ASP A 454 -8.14 27.37 14.24
N LEU A 455 -7.57 27.29 13.02
CA LEU A 455 -8.35 27.10 11.80
C LEU A 455 -8.98 25.71 11.73
N GLU A 456 -8.27 24.68 12.17
CA GLU A 456 -8.80 23.32 12.29
C GLU A 456 -9.90 23.25 13.37
N ASP A 457 -9.73 23.92 14.50
CA ASP A 457 -10.72 24.00 15.58
C ASP A 457 -11.99 24.71 15.10
N GLU A 458 -11.87 25.79 14.30
CA GLU A 458 -13.00 26.46 13.65
C GLU A 458 -13.74 25.52 12.70
N GLN A 459 -12.99 24.76 11.87
CA GLN A 459 -13.57 23.79 10.95
C GLN A 459 -14.31 22.67 11.72
N CYS A 460 -13.76 22.23 12.87
CA CYS A 460 -14.42 21.27 13.76
C CYS A 460 -15.75 21.82 14.31
N ARG A 461 -15.81 23.12 14.67
CA ARG A 461 -17.07 23.77 15.10
C ARG A 461 -18.12 23.76 14.01
N ILE A 462 -17.73 24.14 12.78
CA ILE A 462 -18.65 24.11 11.62
C ILE A 462 -19.22 22.72 11.41
N ILE A 463 -18.38 21.67 11.49
CA ILE A 463 -18.85 20.28 11.37
C ILE A 463 -19.84 19.94 12.48
N MET A 464 -19.53 20.26 13.73
CA MET A 464 -20.41 19.96 14.87
C MET A 464 -21.75 20.69 14.77
N ASP A 465 -21.76 21.94 14.31
CA ASP A 465 -23.00 22.71 14.14
C ASP A 465 -23.84 22.18 12.97
N THR A 466 -23.19 21.75 11.89
CA THR A 466 -23.88 21.05 10.79
C THR A 466 -24.49 19.74 11.28
N MET A 467 -23.78 18.97 12.10
CA MET A 467 -24.30 17.72 12.71
C MET A 467 -25.51 17.97 13.62
N LYS A 468 -25.49 19.05 14.41
CA LYS A 468 -26.64 19.41 15.30
C LYS A 468 -27.84 19.88 14.53
N ALA A 469 -27.64 20.56 13.39
CA ALA A 469 -28.73 21.11 12.56
C ALA A 469 -29.44 20.03 11.74
N ALA A 470 -28.79 18.88 11.52
CA ALA A 470 -29.35 17.78 10.74
C ALA A 470 -29.98 16.73 11.67
N ASP A 471 -31.19 16.25 11.34
CA ASP A 471 -31.91 15.25 12.14
C ASP A 471 -31.61 13.80 11.66
N GLY A 472 -31.21 12.90 12.55
CA GLY A 472 -31.08 11.46 12.30
C GLY A 472 -29.90 11.00 11.44
N ALA A 473 -30.03 9.87 10.75
CA ALA A 473 -28.95 9.21 9.98
C ALA A 473 -28.40 10.04 8.80
N ALA A 474 -29.14 11.05 8.33
CA ALA A 474 -28.68 11.99 7.31
C ALA A 474 -27.54 12.91 7.79
N ASN A 475 -27.28 12.97 9.10
CA ASN A 475 -26.29 13.82 9.74
C ASN A 475 -24.86 13.58 9.23
N ASN A 476 -24.51 12.34 8.88
CA ASN A 476 -23.16 12.02 8.46
C ASN A 476 -22.89 12.40 6.99
N VAL A 477 -23.87 12.24 6.11
CA VAL A 477 -23.72 12.52 4.67
C VAL A 477 -23.57 14.03 4.41
N GLY A 478 -24.33 14.87 5.12
CA GLY A 478 -24.27 16.33 4.99
C GLY A 478 -22.94 16.97 5.40
N THR A 479 -22.12 16.26 6.17
CA THR A 479 -20.84 16.79 6.67
C THR A 479 -19.62 16.39 5.82
N TYR A 480 -19.77 15.52 4.82
CA TYR A 480 -18.61 14.99 4.06
C TYR A 480 -17.76 16.07 3.39
N LYS A 481 -18.36 17.13 2.88
CA LYS A 481 -17.62 18.27 2.30
C LYS A 481 -16.72 18.92 3.34
N GLU A 482 -17.28 19.23 4.51
CA GLU A 482 -16.55 19.90 5.60
C GLU A 482 -15.51 18.97 6.24
N MET A 483 -15.78 17.66 6.31
CA MET A 483 -14.81 16.64 6.74
C MET A 483 -13.63 16.54 5.77
N ASN A 484 -13.86 16.59 4.47
CA ASN A 484 -12.75 16.59 3.49
C ASN A 484 -11.88 17.84 3.66
N LYS A 485 -12.50 19.03 3.86
CA LYS A 485 -11.75 20.26 4.12
C LYS A 485 -10.91 20.18 5.41
N LEU A 486 -11.48 19.63 6.48
CA LEU A 486 -10.73 19.39 7.73
C LEU A 486 -9.54 18.44 7.49
N ALA A 487 -9.74 17.38 6.70
CA ALA A 487 -8.67 16.46 6.36
C ALA A 487 -7.52 17.14 5.59
N GLU A 488 -7.85 17.98 4.60
CA GLU A 488 -6.85 18.76 3.85
C GLU A 488 -6.03 19.65 4.77
N MET A 489 -6.67 20.40 5.68
CA MET A 489 -5.98 21.26 6.66
C MET A 489 -5.08 20.45 7.60
N THR A 490 -5.58 19.31 8.09
CA THR A 490 -4.83 18.39 8.96
C THR A 490 -3.59 17.82 8.25
N MET A 491 -3.73 17.44 6.98
CA MET A 491 -2.62 16.94 6.17
C MET A 491 -1.52 17.99 5.98
N GLU A 492 -1.89 19.23 5.66
CA GLU A 492 -0.91 20.34 5.51
C GLU A 492 -0.15 20.60 6.82
N ARG A 493 -0.85 20.62 7.96
CA ARG A 493 -0.21 20.79 9.26
C ARG A 493 0.78 19.68 9.56
N ILE A 494 0.39 18.41 9.33
CA ILE A 494 1.26 17.26 9.60
C ILE A 494 2.49 17.31 8.69
N LEU A 495 2.33 17.59 7.40
CA LEU A 495 3.44 17.72 6.46
C LEU A 495 4.42 18.80 6.92
N THR A 496 3.93 20.00 7.27
CA THR A 496 4.75 21.11 7.79
C THR A 496 5.51 20.73 9.07
N GLN A 497 4.90 19.96 9.97
CA GLN A 497 5.57 19.50 11.21
C GLN A 497 6.73 18.54 10.94
N TYR A 498 6.66 17.76 9.87
CA TYR A 498 7.73 16.83 9.48
C TYR A 498 8.79 17.50 8.60
N SER A 499 8.45 18.48 7.78
CA SER A 499 9.41 19.28 6.98
C SER A 499 10.37 20.11 7.83
N GLY A 500 10.06 20.34 9.11
CA GLY A 500 10.91 21.03 10.08
C GLY A 500 11.84 20.14 10.89
N LYS A 501 11.80 18.83 10.68
CA LYS A 501 12.68 17.83 11.31
C LYS A 501 13.84 17.47 10.38
#